data_94bad24366e34dcad187a55d6f3016f7
#
_entry.id   94bad24366e34dcad187a55d6f3016f7
#
_cell.length_a   1.000
_cell.length_b   1.000
_cell.length_c   1.000
_cell.angle_alpha   90.00
_cell.angle_beta   90.00
_cell.angle_gamma   90.00
#
_symmetry.space_group_name_H-M   'P 1'
#
loop_
_entity.id
_entity.type
_entity.pdbx_description
1 polymer ?
#
loop_
_entity_poly.entity_id
_entity_poly.type
_entity_poly.pdbx_seq_one_letter_code
_entity_poly.pdbx_strand_id
1 'polypeptide(L)'
;MKKKLVAVGAVILAIALLLGIYFAFGVNSSKGSKLVTIEVVSPDGASTIYVVQTNAEYLRQVMDETDGLTYETNDGMVMVVNGVRADYILDGAYWAFYVNDGYCNYGIADQPVNDKDNFRIMYTKS
;
A
#
# COMPACT_ATOMS: atom_id res chain seq x y z
N MET A 1 -24.28 1.08 -3.02
CA MET A 1 -23.78 -0.24 -2.64
C MET A 1 -23.21 -1.03 -3.80
N LYS A 2 -23.87 -1.07 -4.96
CA LYS A 2 -23.36 -1.78 -6.13
C LYS A 2 -22.00 -1.25 -6.61
N LYS A 3 -21.76 0.06 -6.49
CA LYS A 3 -20.47 0.67 -6.90
C LYS A 3 -19.30 0.23 -6.03
N LYS A 4 -19.52 0.01 -4.73
CA LYS A 4 -18.46 -0.46 -3.83
C LYS A 4 -18.07 -1.91 -4.11
N LEU A 5 -19.04 -2.75 -4.41
CA LEU A 5 -18.78 -4.15 -4.74
C LEU A 5 -18.01 -4.28 -6.05
N VAL A 6 -18.35 -3.48 -7.05
CA VAL A 6 -17.64 -3.47 -8.34
C VAL A 6 -16.21 -2.99 -8.16
N ALA A 7 -15.99 -1.93 -7.36
CA ALA A 7 -14.66 -1.40 -7.10
C ALA A 7 -13.77 -2.42 -6.38
N VAL A 8 -14.29 -3.12 -5.38
CA VAL A 8 -13.54 -4.16 -4.65
C VAL A 8 -13.20 -5.32 -5.58
N GLY A 9 -14.15 -5.76 -6.40
CA GLY A 9 -13.90 -6.82 -7.38
C GLY A 9 -12.84 -6.42 -8.39
N ALA A 10 -12.86 -5.18 -8.88
CA ALA A 10 -11.87 -4.67 -9.83
C ALA A 10 -10.47 -4.63 -9.20
N VAL A 11 -10.36 -4.24 -7.94
CA VAL A 11 -9.07 -4.20 -7.22
C VAL A 11 -8.50 -5.62 -7.06
N ILE A 12 -9.32 -6.58 -6.65
CA ILE A 12 -8.88 -7.97 -6.49
C ILE A 12 -8.43 -8.55 -7.84
N LEU A 13 -9.17 -8.26 -8.90
CA LEU A 13 -8.82 -8.71 -10.24
C LEU A 13 -7.49 -8.09 -10.71
N ALA A 14 -7.28 -6.80 -10.46
CA ALA A 14 -6.04 -6.12 -10.82
C ALA A 14 -4.83 -6.73 -10.09
N ILE A 15 -4.96 -7.03 -8.80
CA ILE A 15 -3.91 -7.69 -8.03
C ILE A 15 -3.59 -9.06 -8.62
N ALA A 16 -4.62 -9.85 -8.94
CA ALA A 16 -4.43 -11.18 -9.53
C ALA A 16 -3.74 -11.10 -10.89
N LEU A 17 -4.10 -10.12 -11.72
CA LEU A 17 -3.46 -9.91 -13.02
C LEU A 17 -2.00 -9.52 -12.87
N LEU A 18 -1.68 -8.62 -11.96
CA LEU A 18 -0.31 -8.19 -11.71
C LEU A 18 0.56 -9.34 -11.22
N LEU A 19 0.05 -10.14 -10.30
CA LEU A 19 0.76 -11.33 -9.82
C LEU A 19 0.94 -12.36 -10.93
N GLY A 20 -0.07 -12.56 -11.77
CA GLY A 20 0.02 -13.46 -12.91
C GLY A 20 1.07 -13.03 -13.91
N ILE A 21 1.14 -11.74 -14.23
CA ILE A 21 2.17 -11.19 -15.11
C ILE A 21 3.55 -11.38 -14.49
N TYR A 22 3.68 -11.10 -13.21
CA TYR A 22 4.92 -11.28 -12.48
C TYR A 22 5.45 -12.71 -12.58
N PHE A 23 4.60 -13.70 -12.32
CA PHE A 23 4.99 -15.10 -12.39
C PHE A 23 5.26 -15.55 -13.83
N ALA A 24 4.50 -15.05 -14.81
CA ALA A 24 4.64 -15.43 -16.21
C ALA A 24 6.00 -15.00 -16.79
N PHE A 25 6.49 -13.84 -16.39
CA PHE A 25 7.78 -13.35 -16.85
C PHE A 25 8.96 -13.89 -16.05
N GLY A 26 8.69 -14.72 -15.05
CA GLY A 26 9.72 -15.41 -14.31
C GLY A 26 10.80 -14.47 -13.81
N VAL A 27 10.39 -13.41 -13.15
CA VAL A 27 11.35 -12.44 -12.66
C VAL A 27 12.32 -13.17 -11.75
N ASN A 28 13.44 -13.50 -12.30
CA ASN A 28 14.59 -13.98 -11.55
C ASN A 28 15.10 -12.84 -10.74
N SER A 29 14.45 -12.53 -9.67
CA SER A 29 14.91 -11.40 -9.01
C SER A 29 15.87 -11.77 -7.94
N SER A 30 16.96 -11.23 -8.17
CA SER A 30 17.97 -10.99 -7.18
C SER A 30 17.55 -9.91 -6.18
N LYS A 31 16.36 -9.33 -6.31
CA LYS A 31 15.99 -8.12 -5.56
C LYS A 31 15.36 -8.37 -4.19
N GLY A 32 15.02 -9.61 -3.88
CA GLY A 32 14.47 -9.92 -2.57
C GLY A 32 13.70 -11.22 -2.55
N SER A 33 13.52 -11.77 -1.34
CA SER A 33 12.84 -13.03 -1.10
C SER A 33 11.36 -12.87 -0.77
N LYS A 34 10.91 -11.64 -0.52
CA LYS A 34 9.52 -11.35 -0.17
C LYS A 34 8.81 -10.68 -1.32
N LEU A 35 7.61 -11.15 -1.63
CA LEU A 35 6.71 -10.52 -2.58
C LEU A 35 5.61 -9.82 -1.79
N VAL A 36 5.51 -8.50 -1.97
CA VAL A 36 4.61 -7.65 -1.20
C VAL A 36 3.80 -6.79 -2.16
N THR A 37 2.52 -6.58 -1.84
CA THR A 37 1.69 -5.65 -2.59
C THR A 37 1.33 -4.46 -1.71
N ILE A 38 1.29 -3.27 -2.31
CA ILE A 38 0.81 -2.06 -1.66
C ILE A 38 -0.30 -1.47 -2.52
N GLU A 39 -1.48 -1.29 -1.94
CA GLU A 39 -2.59 -0.60 -2.56
C GLU A 39 -2.72 0.77 -1.94
N VAL A 40 -2.72 1.83 -2.75
CA VAL A 40 -2.97 3.19 -2.30
C VAL A 40 -4.35 3.60 -2.78
N VAL A 41 -5.24 3.93 -1.84
CA VAL A 41 -6.61 4.37 -2.14
C VAL A 41 -6.72 5.87 -1.91
N SER A 42 -6.98 6.61 -2.97
CA SER A 42 -7.11 8.07 -2.96
C SER A 42 -8.47 8.53 -2.43
N PRO A 43 -8.64 9.83 -2.11
CA PRO A 43 -9.92 10.35 -1.61
C PRO A 43 -11.11 10.11 -2.54
N ASP A 44 -10.87 10.03 -3.85
CA ASP A 44 -11.89 9.76 -4.86
C ASP A 44 -12.21 8.28 -5.02
N GLY A 45 -11.56 7.42 -4.25
CA GLY A 45 -11.75 5.97 -4.32
C GLY A 45 -10.87 5.26 -5.35
N ALA A 46 -10.07 6.00 -6.10
CA ALA A 46 -9.16 5.38 -7.06
C ALA A 46 -8.03 4.63 -6.36
N SER A 47 -7.71 3.45 -6.87
CA SER A 47 -6.65 2.60 -6.30
C SER A 47 -5.46 2.53 -7.23
N THR A 48 -4.27 2.63 -6.66
CA THR A 48 -3.01 2.35 -7.34
C THR A 48 -2.36 1.16 -6.64
N ILE A 49 -1.96 0.16 -7.41
CA ILE A 49 -1.40 -1.07 -6.85
C ILE A 49 0.05 -1.20 -7.27
N TYR A 50 0.90 -1.44 -6.30
CA TYR A 50 2.32 -1.69 -6.48
C TYR A 50 2.64 -3.12 -6.08
N VAL A 51 3.41 -3.82 -6.90
CA VAL A 51 3.93 -5.15 -6.58
C VAL A 51 5.43 -5.00 -6.40
N VAL A 52 5.91 -5.31 -5.20
CA VAL A 52 7.29 -5.05 -4.81
C VAL A 52 7.94 -6.35 -4.36
N GLN A 53 9.12 -6.60 -4.88
CA GLN A 53 9.95 -7.68 -4.38
C GLN A 53 11.06 -7.07 -3.53
N THR A 54 11.21 -7.55 -2.30
CA THR A 54 12.03 -6.86 -1.31
C THR A 54 12.58 -7.83 -0.26
N ASN A 55 13.68 -7.42 0.37
CA ASN A 55 14.19 -8.05 1.59
C ASN A 55 13.88 -7.21 2.83
N ALA A 56 13.08 -6.16 2.69
CA ALA A 56 12.79 -5.23 3.78
C ALA A 56 12.14 -5.93 4.97
N GLU A 57 12.52 -5.50 6.15
CA GLU A 57 11.94 -6.01 7.41
C GLU A 57 10.73 -5.18 7.84
N TYR A 58 10.69 -3.91 7.45
CA TYR A 58 9.65 -2.97 7.87
C TYR A 58 9.02 -2.27 6.69
N LEU A 59 7.75 -1.88 6.85
CA LEU A 59 6.95 -1.27 5.79
C LEU A 59 7.59 -0.01 5.21
N ARG A 60 8.20 0.82 6.04
CA ARG A 60 8.88 2.03 5.58
C ARG A 60 9.92 1.73 4.50
N GLN A 61 10.70 0.68 4.71
CA GLN A 61 11.72 0.27 3.76
C GLN A 61 11.09 -0.15 2.42
N VAL A 62 9.96 -0.87 2.46
CA VAL A 62 9.23 -1.25 1.26
C VAL A 62 8.74 -0.02 0.52
N MET A 63 8.17 0.93 1.25
CA MET A 63 7.68 2.19 0.66
C MET A 63 8.80 2.97 -0.01
N ASP A 64 9.97 3.01 0.63
CA ASP A 64 11.14 3.70 0.08
C ASP A 64 11.68 3.04 -1.19
N GLU A 65 11.53 1.73 -1.31
CA GLU A 65 11.99 0.96 -2.47
C GLU A 65 10.97 0.95 -3.62
N THR A 66 9.74 1.37 -3.37
CA THR A 66 8.65 1.25 -4.35
C THR A 66 8.70 2.41 -5.34
N ASP A 67 8.98 2.11 -6.59
CA ASP A 67 8.96 3.11 -7.66
C ASP A 67 7.56 3.66 -7.87
N GLY A 68 7.45 4.98 -7.96
CA GLY A 68 6.17 5.63 -8.18
C GLY A 68 5.37 5.93 -6.92
N LEU A 69 5.81 5.43 -5.77
CA LEU A 69 5.18 5.72 -4.49
C LEU A 69 5.99 6.82 -3.79
N THR A 70 5.31 7.91 -3.45
CA THR A 70 5.92 8.99 -2.67
C THR A 70 5.12 9.21 -1.40
N TYR A 71 5.79 9.67 -0.35
CA TYR A 71 5.13 9.99 0.90
C TYR A 71 5.96 10.95 1.72
N GLU A 72 5.31 11.65 2.63
CA GLU A 72 5.98 12.55 3.59
C GLU A 72 5.46 12.26 4.98
N THR A 73 6.35 12.37 5.96
CA THR A 73 6.02 12.13 7.36
C THR A 73 6.22 13.40 8.19
N ASN A 74 5.46 13.48 9.29
CA ASN A 74 5.63 14.50 10.30
C ASN A 74 5.52 13.80 11.65
N ASP A 75 6.59 13.86 12.45
CA ASP A 75 6.69 13.16 13.73
C ASP A 75 6.38 11.67 13.62
N GLY A 76 6.86 11.03 12.55
CA GLY A 76 6.65 9.61 12.31
C GLY A 76 5.28 9.24 11.74
N MET A 77 4.39 10.21 11.60
CA MET A 77 3.07 9.99 11.03
C MET A 77 3.05 10.35 9.55
N VAL A 78 2.50 9.47 8.71
CA VAL A 78 2.40 9.73 7.28
C VAL A 78 1.31 10.76 7.02
N MET A 79 1.70 11.88 6.42
CA MET A 79 0.80 13.01 6.13
C MET A 79 0.47 13.14 4.65
N VAL A 80 1.38 12.74 3.78
CA VAL A 80 1.21 12.86 2.33
C VAL A 80 1.53 11.52 1.70
N VAL A 81 0.69 11.07 0.78
CA VAL A 81 0.96 9.90 -0.05
C VAL A 81 0.64 10.26 -1.49
N ASN A 82 1.60 10.05 -2.39
CA ASN A 82 1.47 10.36 -3.82
C ASN A 82 0.95 11.78 -4.07
N GLY A 83 1.45 12.74 -3.27
CA GLY A 83 1.07 14.13 -3.41
C GLY A 83 -0.26 14.51 -2.76
N VAL A 84 -0.97 13.57 -2.16
CA VAL A 84 -2.26 13.82 -1.50
C VAL A 84 -2.06 13.93 0.01
N ARG A 85 -2.37 15.10 0.54
CA ARG A 85 -2.22 15.39 1.95
C ARG A 85 -3.47 14.97 2.73
N ALA A 86 -3.27 14.39 3.91
CA ALA A 86 -4.31 14.13 4.88
C ALA A 86 -3.84 14.67 6.23
N ASP A 87 -4.49 15.72 6.70
CA ASP A 87 -4.17 16.37 7.98
C ASP A 87 -5.39 16.23 8.88
N TYR A 88 -5.22 15.53 9.98
CA TYR A 88 -6.33 15.26 10.88
C TYR A 88 -6.97 16.53 11.43
N ILE A 89 -6.15 17.51 11.76
CA ILE A 89 -6.61 18.77 12.34
C ILE A 89 -7.29 19.65 11.30
N LEU A 90 -6.68 19.78 10.11
CA LEU A 90 -7.16 20.68 9.06
C LEU A 90 -8.24 20.05 8.19
N ASP A 91 -8.08 18.76 7.88
CA ASP A 91 -8.92 18.07 6.90
C ASP A 91 -9.88 17.06 7.54
N GLY A 92 -9.70 16.75 8.80
CA GLY A 92 -10.43 15.66 9.45
C GLY A 92 -10.13 14.32 8.83
N ALA A 93 -8.94 14.15 8.27
CA ALA A 93 -8.57 12.98 7.50
C ALA A 93 -7.19 12.46 7.90
N TYR A 94 -6.95 11.20 7.61
CA TYR A 94 -5.65 10.57 7.87
C TYR A 94 -5.42 9.44 6.87
N TRP A 95 -4.17 9.04 6.71
CA TRP A 95 -3.81 7.86 5.93
C TRP A 95 -3.84 6.64 6.84
N ALA A 96 -4.79 5.74 6.60
CA ALA A 96 -4.94 4.51 7.38
C ALA A 96 -4.15 3.39 6.72
N PHE A 97 -3.49 2.57 7.53
CA PHE A 97 -2.64 1.48 7.07
C PHE A 97 -3.21 0.15 7.49
N TYR A 98 -3.30 -0.77 6.53
CA TYR A 98 -3.79 -2.13 6.73
C TYR A 98 -2.80 -3.14 6.21
N VAL A 99 -2.74 -4.30 6.86
CA VAL A 99 -1.99 -5.45 6.39
C VAL A 99 -2.91 -6.67 6.37
N ASN A 100 -3.05 -7.31 5.20
CA ASN A 100 -3.91 -8.48 5.03
C ASN A 100 -5.34 -8.25 5.55
N ASP A 101 -5.89 -7.07 5.27
CA ASP A 101 -7.21 -6.61 5.67
C ASP A 101 -7.38 -6.31 7.16
N GLY A 102 -6.30 -6.41 7.95
CA GLY A 102 -6.28 -6.02 9.36
C GLY A 102 -5.61 -4.67 9.55
N TYR A 103 -6.05 -3.93 10.54
CA TYR A 103 -5.44 -2.64 10.85
C TYR A 103 -3.99 -2.83 11.32
N CYS A 104 -3.06 -2.05 10.79
CA CYS A 104 -1.68 -2.09 11.26
C CYS A 104 -1.59 -1.55 12.69
N ASN A 105 -0.94 -2.31 13.57
CA ASN A 105 -0.80 -1.93 14.98
C ASN A 105 0.42 -1.04 15.22
N TYR A 106 1.25 -0.85 14.20
CA TYR A 106 2.50 -0.11 14.31
C TYR A 106 2.58 0.95 13.24
N GLY A 107 3.39 1.99 13.47
CA GLY A 107 3.76 2.94 12.42
C GLY A 107 4.62 2.27 11.36
N ILE A 108 4.83 2.96 10.24
CA ILE A 108 5.55 2.38 9.09
C ILE A 108 6.97 1.94 9.43
N ALA A 109 7.62 2.63 10.38
CA ALA A 109 8.98 2.31 10.78
C ALA A 109 9.09 1.00 11.56
N ASP A 110 8.00 0.57 12.20
CA ASP A 110 7.98 -0.60 13.09
C ASP A 110 7.07 -1.72 12.59
N GLN A 111 6.28 -1.48 11.53
CA GLN A 111 5.37 -2.48 10.98
C GLN A 111 6.16 -3.57 10.26
N PRO A 112 6.13 -4.82 10.76
CA PRO A 112 6.87 -5.92 10.12
C PRO A 112 6.30 -6.26 8.74
N VAL A 113 7.18 -6.75 7.87
CA VAL A 113 6.83 -7.19 6.52
C VAL A 113 7.15 -8.66 6.37
N ASN A 114 6.16 -9.44 5.97
CA ASN A 114 6.33 -10.86 5.68
C ASN A 114 6.06 -11.12 4.21
N ASP A 115 6.60 -12.23 3.71
CA ASP A 115 6.35 -12.63 2.33
C ASP A 115 4.84 -12.77 2.07
N LYS A 116 4.40 -12.26 0.93
CA LYS A 116 3.00 -12.28 0.48
C LYS A 116 2.06 -11.36 1.25
N ASP A 117 2.58 -10.45 2.05
CA ASP A 117 1.74 -9.45 2.71
C ASP A 117 1.11 -8.51 1.70
N ASN A 118 -0.14 -8.15 1.95
CA ASN A 118 -0.89 -7.16 1.17
C ASN A 118 -1.15 -5.95 2.06
N PHE A 119 -0.49 -4.85 1.75
CA PHE A 119 -0.69 -3.59 2.47
C PHE A 119 -1.67 -2.70 1.73
N ARG A 120 -2.48 -1.98 2.49
CA ARG A 120 -3.37 -0.96 1.95
C ARG A 120 -3.12 0.35 2.69
N ILE A 121 -2.92 1.40 1.93
CA ILE A 121 -2.77 2.76 2.43
C ILE A 121 -3.98 3.53 1.94
N MET A 122 -4.91 3.87 2.83
CA MET A 122 -6.21 4.40 2.45
C MET A 122 -6.44 5.77 3.06
N TYR A 123 -6.76 6.76 2.21
CA TYR A 123 -7.23 8.05 2.67
C TYR A 123 -8.57 7.87 3.41
N THR A 124 -8.61 8.27 4.67
CA THR A 124 -9.76 8.01 5.54
C THR A 124 -10.19 9.31 6.21
N LYS A 125 -11.47 9.59 6.17
CA LYS A 125 -12.05 10.69 6.93
C LYS A 125 -12.62 10.20 8.24
N SER A 126 -12.32 10.93 9.30
CA SER A 126 -12.86 10.64 10.63
C SER A 126 -14.32 11.06 10.77
#